data_0343fb5a5215030d598bf38d2ed55975
#
_entry.id   0343fb5a5215030d598bf38d2ed55975
#
_cell.length_a   1.000
_cell.length_b   1.000
_cell.length_c   1.000
_cell.angle_alpha   90.00
_cell.angle_beta   90.00
_cell.angle_gamma   90.00
#
_symmetry.space_group_name_H-M   'P 1'
#
loop_
_entity.id
_entity.type
_entity.pdbx_description
1 polymer ?
#
loop_
_entity_poly.entity_id
_entity_poly.type
_entity_poly.pdbx_seq_one_letter_code
_entity_poly.pdbx_strand_id
1 'polypeptide(L)'
;MGKITFLGAGSTVFAKNIIGDCMLTPSLCEFEIALYDIDPQRLEDSYNMVCALNRNINENRSRITKHLGVENRKDALRGATFAVNAIQVGGYEPCTVTDFEIPKKYGLRQTIADTTGVGGIFRALRTIPVMEGIARDMEAVCPECLLINYTNPMAMVTGYMGRFSKIQTVGLCHSVQVCAHTVLKVLDIPFTEPLYENIAGINHMSWLLELRNGDGTDLYPEIRRRANLVLEGKMKCEYKDLVRLEYVRRLGYYVTESSEHSAEYNNFFIKNAYPELIEQYQ
;
A
#
# COMPACT_ATOMS: atom_id res chain seq x y z
N MET A 1 -20.17 11.73 -18.06
CA MET A 1 -20.01 11.63 -16.60
C MET A 1 -19.05 10.48 -16.33
N GLY A 2 -17.97 10.70 -15.57
CA GLY A 2 -17.01 9.65 -15.26
C GLY A 2 -17.55 8.66 -14.21
N LYS A 3 -16.92 7.48 -14.14
CA LYS A 3 -17.27 6.45 -13.15
C LYS A 3 -16.03 5.92 -12.46
N ILE A 4 -16.07 5.82 -11.15
CA ILE A 4 -15.08 5.17 -10.31
C ILE A 4 -15.67 3.87 -9.77
N THR A 5 -15.07 2.74 -10.08
CA THR A 5 -15.44 1.44 -9.50
C THR A 5 -14.45 1.06 -8.41
N PHE A 6 -14.96 0.76 -7.21
CA PHE A 6 -14.15 0.32 -6.07
C PHE A 6 -14.29 -1.19 -5.88
N LEU A 7 -13.25 -1.94 -6.21
CA LEU A 7 -13.16 -3.39 -6.05
C LEU A 7 -12.61 -3.73 -4.67
N GLY A 8 -13.38 -4.48 -3.88
CA GLY A 8 -13.08 -4.76 -2.48
C GLY A 8 -13.57 -3.64 -1.56
N ALA A 9 -14.77 -3.12 -1.84
CA ALA A 9 -15.37 -2.01 -1.11
C ALA A 9 -15.61 -2.31 0.38
N GLY A 10 -15.64 -3.58 0.79
CA GLY A 10 -15.64 -4.00 2.19
C GLY A 10 -14.40 -3.58 2.99
N SER A 11 -13.37 -3.04 2.34
CA SER A 11 -12.27 -2.32 2.99
C SER A 11 -12.71 -0.91 3.40
N THR A 12 -13.50 -0.82 4.46
CA THR A 12 -14.27 0.37 4.86
C THR A 12 -13.39 1.62 5.03
N VAL A 13 -12.23 1.49 5.69
CA VAL A 13 -11.32 2.63 5.90
C VAL A 13 -10.74 3.14 4.58
N PHE A 14 -10.32 2.22 3.70
CA PHE A 14 -9.80 2.56 2.38
C PHE A 14 -10.86 3.22 1.50
N ALA A 15 -12.05 2.62 1.43
CA ALA A 15 -13.17 3.15 0.67
C ALA A 15 -13.57 4.55 1.17
N LYS A 16 -13.63 4.74 2.50
CA LYS A 16 -13.92 6.03 3.13
C LYS A 16 -12.94 7.12 2.68
N ASN A 17 -11.66 6.85 2.80
CA ASN A 17 -10.63 7.88 2.56
C ASN A 17 -10.55 8.22 1.07
N ILE A 18 -10.38 7.22 0.20
CA ILE A 18 -10.21 7.47 -1.24
C ILE A 18 -11.47 8.08 -1.86
N ILE A 19 -12.66 7.56 -1.53
CA ILE A 19 -13.90 8.10 -2.08
C ILE A 19 -14.20 9.48 -1.48
N GLY A 20 -13.90 9.69 -0.20
CA GLY A 20 -14.01 11.00 0.43
C GLY A 20 -13.14 12.06 -0.26
N ASP A 21 -11.89 11.75 -0.55
CA ASP A 21 -10.98 12.63 -1.29
C ASP A 21 -11.49 12.91 -2.72
N CYS A 22 -12.02 11.88 -3.41
CA CYS A 22 -12.66 12.08 -4.71
C CYS A 22 -13.87 13.03 -4.63
N MET A 23 -14.71 12.90 -3.60
CA MET A 23 -15.87 13.78 -3.39
C MET A 23 -15.49 15.23 -3.08
N LEU A 24 -14.34 15.45 -2.44
CA LEU A 24 -13.79 16.78 -2.16
C LEU A 24 -13.02 17.39 -3.34
N THR A 25 -12.73 16.58 -4.36
CA THR A 25 -11.99 17.03 -5.56
C THR A 25 -12.97 17.54 -6.62
N PRO A 26 -12.93 18.82 -7.02
CA PRO A 26 -13.92 19.42 -7.91
C PRO A 26 -14.12 18.67 -9.24
N SER A 27 -13.07 18.09 -9.81
CA SER A 27 -13.12 17.34 -11.08
C SER A 27 -13.69 15.92 -10.95
N LEU A 28 -13.87 15.40 -9.73
CA LEU A 28 -14.32 14.03 -9.44
C LEU A 28 -15.64 13.98 -8.67
N CYS A 29 -16.07 15.08 -8.06
CA CYS A 29 -17.21 15.14 -7.13
C CYS A 29 -18.57 14.75 -7.74
N GLU A 30 -18.70 14.73 -9.06
CA GLU A 30 -19.91 14.31 -9.77
C GLU A 30 -19.81 12.91 -10.39
N PHE A 31 -18.67 12.21 -10.20
CA PHE A 31 -18.50 10.87 -10.76
C PHE A 31 -19.49 9.88 -10.12
N GLU A 32 -19.96 8.92 -10.93
CA GLU A 32 -20.64 7.74 -10.39
C GLU A 32 -19.65 6.91 -9.58
N ILE A 33 -20.05 6.46 -8.39
CA ILE A 33 -19.28 5.57 -7.53
C ILE A 33 -19.95 4.20 -7.49
N ALA A 34 -19.31 3.19 -8.05
CA ALA A 34 -19.78 1.81 -8.02
C ALA A 34 -18.97 1.01 -6.98
N LEU A 35 -19.61 0.55 -5.93
CA LEU A 35 -19.01 -0.27 -4.88
C LEU A 35 -19.20 -1.76 -5.22
N TYR A 36 -18.12 -2.52 -5.24
CA TYR A 36 -18.16 -3.96 -5.50
C TYR A 36 -17.47 -4.71 -4.36
N ASP A 37 -18.13 -5.76 -3.86
CA ASP A 37 -17.57 -6.72 -2.92
C ASP A 37 -18.24 -8.09 -3.05
N ILE A 38 -17.62 -9.13 -2.51
CA ILE A 38 -18.17 -10.49 -2.42
C ILE A 38 -18.86 -10.76 -1.08
N ASP A 39 -18.65 -9.91 -0.08
CA ASP A 39 -19.26 -10.00 1.24
C ASP A 39 -20.46 -9.04 1.32
N PRO A 40 -21.68 -9.56 1.53
CA PRO A 40 -22.89 -8.74 1.53
C PRO A 40 -22.95 -7.73 2.67
N GLN A 41 -22.49 -8.13 3.87
CA GLN A 41 -22.54 -7.25 5.04
C GLN A 41 -21.54 -6.11 4.91
N ARG A 42 -20.31 -6.42 4.54
CA ARG A 42 -19.25 -5.43 4.35
C ARG A 42 -19.58 -4.44 3.23
N LEU A 43 -20.19 -4.94 2.13
CA LEU A 43 -20.64 -4.09 1.04
C LEU A 43 -21.74 -3.13 1.50
N GLU A 44 -22.71 -3.62 2.28
CA GLU A 44 -23.81 -2.79 2.80
C GLU A 44 -23.32 -1.71 3.75
N ASP A 45 -22.38 -2.07 4.68
CA ASP A 45 -21.80 -1.11 5.61
C ASP A 45 -21.03 0.01 4.87
N SER A 46 -20.24 -0.36 3.87
CA SER A 46 -19.52 0.60 3.04
C SER A 46 -20.45 1.45 2.19
N TYR A 47 -21.52 0.87 1.63
CA TYR A 47 -22.53 1.62 0.89
C TYR A 47 -23.20 2.69 1.75
N ASN A 48 -23.64 2.33 2.95
CA ASN A 48 -24.26 3.25 3.89
C ASN A 48 -23.30 4.38 4.29
N MET A 49 -22.06 4.05 4.55
CA MET A 49 -21.01 5.02 4.87
C MET A 49 -20.75 5.98 3.70
N VAL A 50 -20.58 5.48 2.48
CA VAL A 50 -20.33 6.31 1.30
C VAL A 50 -21.54 7.20 0.96
N CYS A 51 -22.76 6.70 1.12
CA CYS A 51 -23.96 7.52 1.00
C CYS A 51 -24.01 8.65 2.04
N ALA A 52 -23.58 8.38 3.27
CA ALA A 52 -23.48 9.41 4.30
C ALA A 52 -22.41 10.46 3.97
N LEU A 53 -21.23 10.03 3.46
CA LEU A 53 -20.21 10.96 2.96
C LEU A 53 -20.75 11.82 1.83
N ASN A 54 -21.37 11.21 0.80
CA ASN A 54 -21.94 11.94 -0.33
C ASN A 54 -22.93 13.03 0.10
N ARG A 55 -23.77 12.71 1.08
CA ARG A 55 -24.73 13.69 1.64
C ARG A 55 -24.04 14.80 2.44
N ASN A 56 -23.03 14.45 3.26
CA ASN A 56 -22.47 15.38 4.25
C ASN A 56 -21.38 16.29 3.67
N ILE A 57 -20.61 15.83 2.69
CA ILE A 57 -19.46 16.57 2.14
C ILE A 57 -19.54 16.79 0.63
N ASN A 58 -20.51 16.20 -0.06
CA ASN A 58 -20.64 16.27 -1.52
C ASN A 58 -22.04 16.67 -2.02
N GLU A 59 -22.95 17.10 -1.15
CA GLU A 59 -24.30 17.57 -1.50
C GLU A 59 -25.10 16.59 -2.37
N ASN A 60 -24.83 15.28 -2.23
CA ASN A 60 -25.38 14.19 -3.06
C ASN A 60 -25.10 14.31 -4.57
N ARG A 61 -24.00 14.94 -4.97
CA ARG A 61 -23.64 15.10 -6.39
C ARG A 61 -23.26 13.80 -7.08
N SER A 62 -22.72 12.82 -6.35
CA SER A 62 -22.37 11.50 -6.89
C SER A 62 -23.55 10.53 -6.85
N ARG A 63 -23.72 9.74 -7.92
CA ARG A 63 -24.57 8.55 -7.89
C ARG A 63 -23.81 7.39 -7.27
N ILE A 64 -24.34 6.77 -6.21
CA ILE A 64 -23.72 5.63 -5.54
C ILE A 64 -24.48 4.35 -5.91
N THR A 65 -23.76 3.32 -6.36
CA THR A 65 -24.31 1.99 -6.66
C THR A 65 -23.55 0.91 -5.90
N LYS A 66 -24.18 -0.24 -5.64
CA LYS A 66 -23.55 -1.40 -5.01
C LYS A 66 -23.77 -2.67 -5.83
N HIS A 67 -22.77 -3.50 -5.92
CA HIS A 67 -22.74 -4.69 -6.75
C HIS A 67 -22.14 -5.85 -5.94
N LEU A 68 -22.93 -6.85 -5.63
CA LEU A 68 -22.53 -8.00 -4.81
C LEU A 68 -22.18 -9.19 -5.71
N GLY A 69 -21.06 -9.84 -5.41
CA GLY A 69 -20.70 -11.13 -6.02
C GLY A 69 -20.08 -11.04 -7.42
N VAL A 70 -19.44 -12.12 -7.83
CA VAL A 70 -18.66 -12.17 -9.08
C VAL A 70 -19.56 -11.98 -10.31
N GLU A 71 -20.79 -12.42 -10.24
CA GLU A 71 -21.80 -12.30 -11.30
C GLU A 71 -22.15 -10.84 -11.64
N ASN A 72 -22.04 -9.93 -10.68
CA ASN A 72 -22.34 -8.50 -10.85
C ASN A 72 -21.08 -7.64 -11.08
N ARG A 73 -19.89 -8.25 -11.15
CA ARG A 73 -18.63 -7.51 -11.30
C ARG A 73 -18.54 -6.77 -12.63
N LYS A 74 -19.00 -7.36 -13.73
CA LYS A 74 -19.04 -6.68 -15.03
C LYS A 74 -19.92 -5.44 -15.02
N ASP A 75 -21.04 -5.48 -14.31
CA ASP A 75 -21.95 -4.33 -14.22
C ASP A 75 -21.35 -3.23 -13.34
N ALA A 76 -20.63 -3.60 -12.28
CA ALA A 76 -19.84 -2.64 -11.51
C ALA A 76 -18.80 -1.93 -12.38
N LEU A 77 -18.09 -2.68 -13.23
CA LEU A 77 -16.98 -2.19 -14.06
C LEU A 77 -17.44 -1.47 -15.33
N ARG A 78 -18.65 -1.76 -15.85
CA ARG A 78 -19.14 -1.23 -17.13
C ARG A 78 -19.06 0.29 -17.19
N GLY A 79 -18.26 0.78 -18.16
CA GLY A 79 -18.07 2.22 -18.39
C GLY A 79 -17.22 2.93 -17.31
N ALA A 80 -16.49 2.18 -16.48
CA ALA A 80 -15.60 2.78 -15.49
C ALA A 80 -14.46 3.56 -16.18
N THR A 81 -14.19 4.76 -15.68
CA THR A 81 -13.02 5.57 -16.03
C THR A 81 -11.81 5.15 -15.18
N PHE A 82 -12.06 4.92 -13.90
CA PHE A 82 -11.09 4.45 -12.93
C PHE A 82 -11.63 3.23 -12.17
N ALA A 83 -10.77 2.26 -11.90
CA ALA A 83 -11.06 1.16 -10.99
C ALA A 83 -10.02 1.13 -9.88
N VAL A 84 -10.45 1.26 -8.63
CA VAL A 84 -9.59 1.15 -7.45
C VAL A 84 -9.68 -0.27 -6.94
N ASN A 85 -8.56 -0.97 -6.85
CA ASN A 85 -8.49 -2.34 -6.39
C ASN A 85 -7.88 -2.42 -4.98
N ALA A 86 -8.67 -2.88 -4.02
CA ALA A 86 -8.29 -3.10 -2.63
C ALA A 86 -8.80 -4.44 -2.10
N ILE A 87 -8.85 -5.47 -2.96
CA ILE A 87 -9.30 -6.81 -2.58
C ILE A 87 -8.27 -7.52 -1.70
N GLN A 88 -8.75 -8.42 -0.84
CA GLN A 88 -7.90 -9.35 -0.09
C GLN A 88 -8.45 -10.77 -0.28
N VAL A 89 -7.75 -11.58 -1.07
CA VAL A 89 -8.17 -12.95 -1.36
C VAL A 89 -7.79 -13.87 -0.21
N GLY A 90 -8.80 -14.60 0.33
CA GLY A 90 -8.63 -15.58 1.40
C GLY A 90 -8.67 -15.00 2.82
N GLY A 91 -8.85 -13.69 2.96
CA GLY A 91 -8.99 -13.03 4.27
C GLY A 91 -7.75 -13.08 5.14
N TYR A 92 -7.85 -12.53 6.36
CA TYR A 92 -6.80 -12.64 7.37
C TYR A 92 -6.72 -14.09 7.86
N GLU A 93 -7.83 -14.62 8.34
CA GLU A 93 -8.00 -16.04 8.63
C GLU A 93 -8.82 -16.70 7.51
N PRO A 94 -8.40 -17.87 7.02
CA PRO A 94 -7.21 -18.63 7.42
C PRO A 94 -5.94 -18.27 6.65
N CYS A 95 -6.02 -17.50 5.55
CA CYS A 95 -4.95 -17.49 4.55
C CYS A 95 -3.73 -16.69 4.99
N THR A 96 -3.89 -15.47 5.51
CA THR A 96 -2.74 -14.67 5.98
C THR A 96 -2.05 -15.36 7.15
N VAL A 97 -2.80 -15.93 8.10
CA VAL A 97 -2.24 -16.73 9.21
C VAL A 97 -1.42 -17.91 8.67
N THR A 98 -1.94 -18.61 7.67
CA THR A 98 -1.24 -19.74 7.03
C THR A 98 0.06 -19.29 6.33
N ASP A 99 0.07 -18.11 5.70
CA ASP A 99 1.24 -17.53 5.05
C ASP A 99 2.39 -17.27 6.05
N PHE A 100 2.10 -17.09 7.33
CA PHE A 100 3.10 -17.02 8.41
C PHE A 100 3.48 -18.40 8.97
N GLU A 101 2.50 -19.24 9.26
CA GLU A 101 2.72 -20.50 10.00
C GLU A 101 3.43 -21.56 9.16
N ILE A 102 3.23 -21.59 7.83
CA ILE A 102 3.94 -22.54 6.98
C ILE A 102 5.45 -22.25 6.94
N PRO A 103 5.91 -21.04 6.59
CA PRO A 103 7.34 -20.71 6.60
C PRO A 103 8.01 -20.92 7.96
N LYS A 104 7.29 -20.64 9.04
CA LYS A 104 7.78 -20.83 10.41
C LYS A 104 8.16 -22.27 10.71
N LYS A 105 7.43 -23.26 10.15
CA LYS A 105 7.77 -24.69 10.28
C LYS A 105 9.12 -25.06 9.66
N TYR A 106 9.59 -24.25 8.72
CA TYR A 106 10.89 -24.40 8.05
C TYR A 106 11.95 -23.45 8.60
N GLY A 107 11.70 -22.84 9.76
CA GLY A 107 12.64 -21.95 10.42
C GLY A 107 12.70 -20.54 9.84
N LEU A 108 11.75 -20.14 8.99
CA LEU A 108 11.67 -18.79 8.45
C LEU A 108 10.62 -17.98 9.22
N ARG A 109 11.08 -17.06 10.06
CA ARG A 109 10.20 -16.10 10.73
C ARG A 109 9.99 -14.88 9.82
N GLN A 110 8.74 -14.57 9.56
CA GLN A 110 8.33 -13.39 8.80
C GLN A 110 7.67 -12.37 9.73
N THR A 111 7.67 -11.09 9.35
CA THR A 111 7.09 -9.99 10.13
C THR A 111 5.79 -9.48 9.50
N ILE A 112 5.75 -9.31 8.19
CA ILE A 112 4.59 -8.80 7.42
C ILE A 112 4.03 -9.84 6.45
N ALA A 113 4.90 -10.63 5.80
CA ALA A 113 4.55 -11.73 4.89
C ALA A 113 3.60 -11.36 3.74
N ASP A 114 3.65 -10.13 3.23
CA ASP A 114 2.66 -9.64 2.26
C ASP A 114 3.24 -9.12 0.93
N THR A 115 4.57 -9.09 0.77
CA THR A 115 5.20 -8.47 -0.40
C THR A 115 6.26 -9.37 -1.03
N THR A 116 7.51 -9.27 -0.61
CA THR A 116 8.60 -10.13 -1.07
C THR A 116 8.78 -11.28 -0.09
N GLY A 117 9.35 -12.39 -0.53
CA GLY A 117 9.52 -13.58 0.31
C GLY A 117 8.37 -14.59 0.16
N VAL A 118 8.41 -15.62 1.00
CA VAL A 118 7.55 -16.82 0.85
C VAL A 118 6.06 -16.49 1.05
N GLY A 119 5.73 -15.73 2.08
CA GLY A 119 4.34 -15.32 2.34
C GLY A 119 3.77 -14.45 1.23
N GLY A 120 4.57 -13.52 0.70
CA GLY A 120 4.20 -12.71 -0.45
C GLY A 120 3.95 -13.57 -1.70
N ILE A 121 4.78 -14.58 -1.95
CA ILE A 121 4.58 -15.54 -3.05
C ILE A 121 3.26 -16.30 -2.88
N PHE A 122 2.97 -16.84 -1.70
CA PHE A 122 1.71 -17.55 -1.44
C PHE A 122 0.50 -16.65 -1.68
N ARG A 123 0.57 -15.42 -1.19
CA ARG A 123 -0.49 -14.43 -1.37
C ARG A 123 -0.66 -14.03 -2.84
N ALA A 124 0.44 -13.87 -3.59
CA ALA A 124 0.39 -13.59 -5.02
C ALA A 124 -0.26 -14.73 -5.81
N LEU A 125 0.17 -15.97 -5.58
CA LEU A 125 -0.38 -17.17 -6.25
C LEU A 125 -1.87 -17.33 -6.01
N ARG A 126 -2.37 -16.91 -4.85
CA ARG A 126 -3.79 -16.92 -4.51
C ARG A 126 -4.56 -15.75 -5.13
N THR A 127 -3.94 -14.59 -5.25
CA THR A 127 -4.57 -13.35 -5.71
C THR A 127 -4.60 -13.21 -7.23
N ILE A 128 -3.54 -13.63 -7.92
CA ILE A 128 -3.39 -13.50 -9.37
C ILE A 128 -4.55 -14.13 -10.17
N PRO A 129 -5.05 -15.34 -9.86
CA PRO A 129 -6.20 -15.92 -10.58
C PRO A 129 -7.47 -15.07 -10.49
N VAL A 130 -7.68 -14.40 -9.35
CA VAL A 130 -8.82 -13.48 -9.18
C VAL A 130 -8.60 -12.20 -10.01
N MET A 131 -7.38 -11.69 -10.02
CA MET A 131 -7.01 -10.51 -10.83
C MET A 131 -7.10 -10.79 -12.33
N GLU A 132 -6.75 -12.00 -12.77
CA GLU A 132 -6.96 -12.43 -14.16
C GLU A 132 -8.43 -12.37 -14.56
N GLY A 133 -9.32 -12.85 -13.68
CA GLY A 133 -10.77 -12.74 -13.89
C GLY A 133 -11.25 -11.29 -13.96
N ILE A 134 -10.71 -10.40 -13.11
CA ILE A 134 -11.00 -8.96 -13.14
C ILE A 134 -10.49 -8.35 -14.45
N ALA A 135 -9.27 -8.67 -14.86
CA ALA A 135 -8.70 -8.16 -16.10
C ALA A 135 -9.56 -8.51 -17.33
N ARG A 136 -9.98 -9.77 -17.46
CA ARG A 136 -10.88 -10.21 -18.54
C ARG A 136 -12.22 -9.48 -18.54
N ASP A 137 -12.78 -9.23 -17.35
CA ASP A 137 -14.02 -8.48 -17.25
C ASP A 137 -13.82 -7.01 -17.65
N MET A 138 -12.70 -6.38 -17.21
CA MET A 138 -12.35 -5.01 -17.60
C MET A 138 -12.12 -4.89 -19.12
N GLU A 139 -11.37 -5.80 -19.71
CA GLU A 139 -11.14 -5.84 -21.17
C GLU A 139 -12.44 -5.93 -21.96
N ALA A 140 -13.46 -6.60 -21.41
CA ALA A 140 -14.76 -6.76 -22.07
C ALA A 140 -15.69 -5.54 -21.93
N VAL A 141 -15.62 -4.77 -20.81
CA VAL A 141 -16.64 -3.75 -20.49
C VAL A 141 -16.10 -2.34 -20.24
N CYS A 142 -14.77 -2.19 -20.01
CA CYS A 142 -14.10 -0.89 -19.79
C CYS A 142 -12.59 -0.95 -20.17
N PRO A 143 -12.22 -1.26 -21.42
CA PRO A 143 -10.82 -1.49 -21.82
C PRO A 143 -9.92 -0.26 -21.64
N GLU A 144 -10.48 0.95 -21.65
CA GLU A 144 -9.73 2.21 -21.45
C GLU A 144 -9.63 2.63 -19.97
N CYS A 145 -10.16 1.82 -19.05
CA CYS A 145 -10.15 2.11 -17.62
C CYS A 145 -8.74 2.01 -17.06
N LEU A 146 -8.32 2.99 -16.25
CA LEU A 146 -7.10 2.88 -15.45
C LEU A 146 -7.38 2.10 -14.16
N LEU A 147 -6.69 0.97 -13.98
CA LEU A 147 -6.70 0.21 -12.74
C LEU A 147 -5.66 0.74 -11.76
N ILE A 148 -6.12 1.22 -10.61
CA ILE A 148 -5.31 1.72 -9.51
C ILE A 148 -5.23 0.61 -8.46
N ASN A 149 -4.08 -0.05 -8.36
CA ASN A 149 -3.91 -1.23 -7.52
C ASN A 149 -3.27 -0.92 -6.18
N TYR A 150 -4.00 -1.18 -5.09
CA TYR A 150 -3.51 -1.17 -3.71
C TYR A 150 -3.38 -2.58 -3.12
N THR A 151 -3.84 -3.61 -3.85
CA THR A 151 -3.81 -4.99 -3.37
C THR A 151 -2.38 -5.51 -3.30
N ASN A 152 -1.97 -6.01 -2.14
CA ASN A 152 -0.69 -6.68 -1.94
C ASN A 152 -0.73 -8.18 -2.34
N PRO A 153 0.40 -8.70 -2.81
CA PRO A 153 1.70 -8.04 -3.07
C PRO A 153 1.64 -7.11 -4.28
N MET A 154 1.69 -5.81 -4.03
CA MET A 154 1.41 -4.80 -5.06
C MET A 154 2.35 -4.91 -6.27
N ALA A 155 3.65 -5.09 -6.04
CA ALA A 155 4.63 -5.25 -7.11
C ALA A 155 4.34 -6.47 -8.00
N MET A 156 3.99 -7.62 -7.39
CA MET A 156 3.68 -8.85 -8.14
C MET A 156 2.36 -8.74 -8.89
N VAL A 157 1.32 -8.22 -8.24
CA VAL A 157 -0.01 -8.06 -8.84
C VAL A 157 0.03 -7.05 -9.98
N THR A 158 0.63 -5.88 -9.77
CA THR A 158 0.77 -4.85 -10.82
C THR A 158 1.64 -5.33 -11.97
N GLY A 159 2.76 -6.02 -11.64
CA GLY A 159 3.63 -6.62 -12.65
C GLY A 159 2.94 -7.69 -13.50
N TYR A 160 2.09 -8.52 -12.86
CA TYR A 160 1.26 -9.49 -13.59
C TYR A 160 0.28 -8.78 -14.53
N MET A 161 -0.46 -7.79 -14.03
CA MET A 161 -1.43 -7.03 -14.82
C MET A 161 -0.77 -6.37 -16.04
N GLY A 162 0.35 -5.69 -15.85
CA GLY A 162 1.07 -5.02 -16.93
C GLY A 162 1.68 -5.96 -17.97
N ARG A 163 1.95 -7.23 -17.61
CA ARG A 163 2.54 -8.22 -18.52
C ARG A 163 1.51 -9.10 -19.23
N PHE A 164 0.42 -9.43 -18.56
CA PHE A 164 -0.52 -10.46 -19.02
C PHE A 164 -1.94 -9.93 -19.28
N SER A 165 -2.18 -8.64 -19.15
CA SER A 165 -3.43 -7.99 -19.55
C SER A 165 -3.19 -6.76 -20.41
N LYS A 166 -4.25 -6.26 -21.07
CA LYS A 166 -4.24 -5.01 -21.84
C LYS A 166 -4.65 -3.80 -21.00
N ILE A 167 -5.03 -4.01 -19.75
CA ILE A 167 -5.53 -2.96 -18.87
C ILE A 167 -4.38 -2.11 -18.35
N GLN A 168 -4.46 -0.81 -18.57
CA GLN A 168 -3.54 0.13 -17.96
C GLN A 168 -3.62 0.04 -16.44
N THR A 169 -2.50 -0.28 -15.80
CA THR A 169 -2.45 -0.52 -14.36
C THR A 169 -1.32 0.27 -13.72
N VAL A 170 -1.61 0.94 -12.61
CA VAL A 170 -0.64 1.56 -11.74
C VAL A 170 -0.77 1.00 -10.32
N GLY A 171 0.35 0.65 -9.71
CA GLY A 171 0.42 0.25 -8.30
C GLY A 171 0.72 1.45 -7.40
N LEU A 172 -0.01 1.60 -6.31
CA LEU A 172 0.17 2.68 -5.35
C LEU A 172 0.45 2.13 -3.95
N CYS A 173 1.30 2.84 -3.20
CA CYS A 173 1.61 2.56 -1.81
C CYS A 173 1.81 3.86 -1.03
N HIS A 174 1.44 3.86 0.26
CA HIS A 174 1.61 5.03 1.13
C HIS A 174 3.07 5.30 1.49
N SER A 175 3.90 4.26 1.54
CA SER A 175 5.28 4.37 2.05
C SER A 175 6.12 5.40 1.31
N VAL A 176 5.94 5.54 0.01
CA VAL A 176 6.65 6.55 -0.79
C VAL A 176 6.24 7.95 -0.36
N GLN A 177 4.94 8.22 -0.23
CA GLN A 177 4.41 9.56 0.11
C GLN A 177 4.84 10.06 1.48
N VAL A 178 5.01 9.14 2.45
CA VAL A 178 5.32 9.51 3.84
C VAL A 178 6.80 9.38 4.19
N CYS A 179 7.62 8.82 3.32
CA CYS A 179 9.00 8.42 3.60
C CYS A 179 9.86 9.59 4.09
N ALA A 180 9.90 10.69 3.33
CA ALA A 180 10.71 11.86 3.63
C ALA A 180 10.31 12.48 4.98
N HIS A 181 9.02 12.74 5.17
CA HIS A 181 8.51 13.30 6.42
C HIS A 181 8.74 12.35 7.61
N THR A 182 8.64 11.04 7.39
CA THR A 182 8.88 10.05 8.44
C THR A 182 10.31 10.10 8.95
N VAL A 183 11.32 10.07 8.07
CA VAL A 183 12.72 10.09 8.52
C VAL A 183 13.07 11.39 9.23
N LEU A 184 12.54 12.53 8.75
CA LEU A 184 12.78 13.83 9.38
C LEU A 184 12.14 13.91 10.76
N LYS A 185 10.90 13.39 10.90
CA LYS A 185 10.21 13.33 12.19
C LYS A 185 10.89 12.37 13.16
N VAL A 186 11.24 11.15 12.72
CA VAL A 186 11.91 10.13 13.55
C VAL A 186 13.23 10.67 14.12
N LEU A 187 13.97 11.42 13.31
CA LEU A 187 15.26 11.98 13.69
C LEU A 187 15.16 13.41 14.23
N ASP A 188 13.96 13.96 14.40
CA ASP A 188 13.73 15.33 14.87
C ASP A 188 14.53 16.38 14.07
N ILE A 189 14.54 16.25 12.73
CA ILE A 189 15.24 17.16 11.82
C ILE A 189 14.25 18.25 11.37
N PRO A 190 14.51 19.54 11.65
CA PRO A 190 13.69 20.61 11.11
C PRO A 190 13.85 20.73 9.60
N PHE A 191 12.76 21.07 8.92
CA PHE A 191 12.76 21.22 7.46
C PHE A 191 11.84 22.37 7.02
N THR A 192 11.97 22.77 5.76
CA THR A 192 11.09 23.73 5.09
C THR A 192 10.56 23.16 3.78
N GLU A 193 9.28 23.36 3.53
CA GLU A 193 8.62 22.95 2.30
C GLU A 193 8.94 23.90 1.11
N PRO A 194 8.86 23.41 -0.13
CA PRO A 194 8.63 22.01 -0.51
C PRO A 194 9.89 21.16 -0.32
N LEU A 195 9.73 19.91 0.11
CA LEU A 195 10.83 18.94 0.09
C LEU A 195 11.06 18.44 -1.34
N TYR A 196 12.34 18.26 -1.71
CA TYR A 196 12.73 17.61 -2.96
C TYR A 196 13.27 16.22 -2.64
N GLU A 197 12.59 15.21 -3.13
CA GLU A 197 12.93 13.80 -2.89
C GLU A 197 13.10 13.02 -4.19
N ASN A 198 14.05 12.07 -4.18
CA ASN A 198 14.23 11.10 -5.23
C ASN A 198 14.18 9.69 -4.62
N ILE A 199 13.19 8.91 -5.05
CA ILE A 199 12.94 7.56 -4.55
C ILE A 199 13.00 6.59 -5.71
N ALA A 200 13.74 5.50 -5.57
CA ALA A 200 13.83 4.45 -6.58
C ALA A 200 13.85 3.04 -5.97
N GLY A 201 13.23 2.10 -6.67
CA GLY A 201 13.13 0.71 -6.28
C GLY A 201 11.77 0.11 -6.61
N ILE A 202 11.49 -1.08 -6.09
CA ILE A 202 10.17 -1.72 -6.19
C ILE A 202 9.36 -1.46 -4.91
N ASN A 203 8.05 -1.68 -4.98
CA ASN A 203 7.17 -1.55 -3.83
C ASN A 203 7.70 -2.33 -2.62
N HIS A 204 7.72 -1.68 -1.46
CA HIS A 204 8.26 -2.10 -0.18
C HIS A 204 9.78 -2.35 -0.15
N MET A 205 10.48 -2.19 -1.28
CA MET A 205 11.94 -2.29 -1.40
C MET A 205 12.52 -1.14 -2.22
N SER A 206 12.15 0.08 -1.86
CA SER A 206 12.69 1.29 -2.49
C SER A 206 13.51 2.12 -1.50
N TRP A 207 14.37 2.96 -2.08
CA TRP A 207 15.36 3.76 -1.39
C TRP A 207 15.10 5.24 -1.59
N LEU A 208 15.16 6.01 -0.53
CA LEU A 208 15.20 7.45 -0.59
C LEU A 208 16.65 7.86 -0.93
N LEU A 209 16.90 8.17 -2.21
CA LEU A 209 18.25 8.44 -2.73
C LEU A 209 18.68 9.88 -2.52
N GLU A 210 17.73 10.83 -2.59
CA GLU A 210 17.97 12.24 -2.33
C GLU A 210 16.86 12.79 -1.45
N LEU A 211 17.23 13.67 -0.53
CA LEU A 211 16.29 14.48 0.23
C LEU A 211 16.89 15.85 0.46
N ARG A 212 16.25 16.88 -0.08
CA ARG A 212 16.66 18.27 0.05
C ARG A 212 15.56 19.12 0.67
N ASN A 213 15.99 20.08 1.44
CA ASN A 213 15.14 21.11 2.02
C ASN A 213 14.60 22.07 0.96
N GLY A 214 13.60 22.88 1.27
CA GLY A 214 13.02 23.86 0.35
C GLY A 214 14.03 24.90 -0.21
N ASP A 215 15.11 25.17 0.51
CA ASP A 215 16.23 26.01 0.08
C ASP A 215 17.30 25.26 -0.75
N GLY A 216 17.10 23.97 -1.02
CA GLY A 216 18.03 23.12 -1.78
C GLY A 216 19.12 22.45 -0.93
N THR A 217 19.18 22.69 0.39
CA THR A 217 20.15 22.07 1.29
C THR A 217 19.96 20.55 1.36
N ASP A 218 21.04 19.80 1.16
CA ASP A 218 21.04 18.34 1.32
C ASP A 218 20.86 17.96 2.79
N LEU A 219 19.84 17.15 3.10
CA LEU A 219 19.51 16.70 4.45
C LEU A 219 20.23 15.39 4.85
N TYR A 220 20.82 14.66 3.93
CA TYR A 220 21.47 13.39 4.21
C TYR A 220 22.66 13.47 5.19
N PRO A 221 23.51 14.50 5.18
CA PRO A 221 24.55 14.63 6.19
C PRO A 221 24.00 14.62 7.62
N GLU A 222 22.88 15.34 7.84
CA GLU A 222 22.24 15.41 9.16
C GLU A 222 21.48 14.12 9.49
N ILE A 223 20.80 13.50 8.52
CA ILE A 223 20.18 12.19 8.69
C ILE A 223 21.20 11.15 9.15
N ARG A 224 22.35 11.05 8.49
CA ARG A 224 23.41 10.10 8.85
C ARG A 224 23.98 10.39 10.25
N ARG A 225 24.19 11.65 10.58
CA ARG A 225 24.69 12.06 11.89
C ARG A 225 23.72 11.65 13.01
N ARG A 226 22.43 11.99 12.88
CA ARG A 226 21.42 11.69 13.91
C ARG A 226 21.09 10.19 13.98
N ALA A 227 21.05 9.49 12.86
CA ALA A 227 20.89 8.04 12.83
C ALA A 227 21.97 7.33 13.67
N ASN A 228 23.24 7.75 13.54
CA ASN A 228 24.31 7.21 14.37
C ASN A 228 24.12 7.53 15.86
N LEU A 229 23.70 8.74 16.21
CA LEU A 229 23.42 9.10 17.61
C LEU A 229 22.29 8.27 18.24
N VAL A 230 21.22 7.98 17.46
CA VAL A 230 20.14 7.10 17.92
C VAL A 230 20.65 5.68 18.14
N LEU A 231 21.39 5.12 17.17
CA LEU A 231 21.91 3.75 17.23
C LEU A 231 22.97 3.56 18.34
N GLU A 232 23.66 4.63 18.73
CA GLU A 232 24.60 4.65 19.85
C GLU A 232 23.93 4.92 21.21
N GLY A 233 22.61 5.09 21.24
CA GLY A 233 21.87 5.41 22.46
C GLY A 233 22.10 6.83 23.00
N LYS A 234 22.71 7.72 22.21
CA LYS A 234 23.00 9.11 22.56
C LYS A 234 21.88 10.08 22.23
N MET A 235 20.90 9.65 21.46
CA MET A 235 19.71 10.39 21.09
C MET A 235 18.50 9.48 21.21
N LYS A 236 17.39 10.00 21.78
CA LYS A 236 16.11 9.28 21.81
C LYS A 236 15.39 9.46 20.47
N CYS A 237 14.70 8.41 20.06
CA CYS A 237 13.87 8.38 18.88
C CYS A 237 12.42 8.08 19.33
N GLU A 238 11.45 8.80 18.79
CA GLU A 238 10.03 8.65 19.16
C GLU A 238 9.48 7.26 18.74
N TYR A 239 9.99 6.71 17.65
CA TYR A 239 9.59 5.41 17.12
C TYR A 239 10.78 4.46 17.04
N LYS A 240 10.54 3.15 17.24
CA LYS A 240 11.53 2.11 16.99
C LYS A 240 11.74 1.93 15.49
N ASP A 241 12.68 2.67 14.92
CA ASP A 241 12.99 2.63 13.49
C ASP A 241 14.42 2.10 13.22
N LEU A 242 14.87 1.23 14.09
CA LEU A 242 16.27 0.84 14.16
C LEU A 242 16.79 0.13 12.90
N VAL A 243 15.96 -0.67 12.22
CA VAL A 243 16.36 -1.35 10.99
C VAL A 243 16.68 -0.34 9.89
N ARG A 244 15.79 0.63 9.66
CA ARG A 244 16.01 1.66 8.64
C ARG A 244 17.18 2.58 8.97
N LEU A 245 17.40 2.88 10.25
CA LEU A 245 18.57 3.65 10.69
C LEU A 245 19.86 2.86 10.52
N GLU A 246 19.86 1.52 10.71
CA GLU A 246 21.02 0.66 10.38
C GLU A 246 21.31 0.66 8.87
N TYR A 247 20.31 0.71 8.01
CA TYR A 247 20.54 0.91 6.57
C TYR A 247 21.23 2.25 6.29
N VAL A 248 20.77 3.34 6.92
CA VAL A 248 21.43 4.65 6.79
C VAL A 248 22.88 4.58 7.23
N ARG A 249 23.18 3.95 8.38
CA ARG A 249 24.54 3.81 8.90
C ARG A 249 25.46 2.99 8.01
N ARG A 250 24.96 1.87 7.47
CA ARG A 250 25.79 0.90 6.74
C ARG A 250 25.82 1.12 5.25
N LEU A 251 24.72 1.55 4.66
CA LEU A 251 24.53 1.71 3.22
C LEU A 251 24.40 3.17 2.78
N GLY A 252 24.22 4.09 3.73
CA GLY A 252 24.16 5.52 3.49
C GLY A 252 22.76 6.07 3.11
N TYR A 253 21.77 5.20 2.96
CA TYR A 253 20.44 5.57 2.49
C TYR A 253 19.31 5.01 3.37
N TYR A 254 18.22 5.75 3.43
CA TYR A 254 17.00 5.33 4.11
C TYR A 254 16.08 4.57 3.16
N VAL A 255 15.33 3.60 3.67
CA VAL A 255 14.37 2.81 2.89
C VAL A 255 12.95 3.30 3.13
N THR A 256 12.09 3.14 2.13
CA THR A 256 10.73 3.70 2.17
C THR A 256 9.81 3.00 3.14
N GLU A 257 9.95 1.66 3.29
CA GLU A 257 9.02 0.88 4.08
C GLU A 257 9.49 0.69 5.52
N SER A 258 8.58 0.29 6.40
CA SER A 258 8.82 0.16 7.84
C SER A 258 10.01 -0.75 8.19
N SER A 259 10.49 -0.63 9.43
CA SER A 259 11.55 -1.49 9.94
C SER A 259 11.18 -2.97 9.90
N GLU A 260 9.91 -3.32 10.16
CA GLU A 260 9.40 -4.69 10.11
C GLU A 260 9.49 -5.27 8.69
N HIS A 261 9.02 -4.55 7.66
CA HIS A 261 9.17 -4.97 6.26
C HIS A 261 10.65 -5.13 5.89
N SER A 262 11.44 -4.11 6.20
CA SER A 262 12.87 -4.09 5.84
C SER A 262 13.66 -5.19 6.56
N ALA A 263 13.23 -5.62 7.76
CA ALA A 263 13.87 -6.69 8.50
C ALA A 263 13.68 -8.06 7.84
N GLU A 264 12.50 -8.34 7.24
CA GLU A 264 12.23 -9.65 6.64
C GLU A 264 12.77 -9.80 5.22
N TYR A 265 13.02 -8.69 4.49
CA TYR A 265 13.48 -8.74 3.09
C TYR A 265 14.97 -9.00 2.93
N ASN A 266 15.68 -9.19 4.02
CA ASN A 266 17.10 -9.51 4.00
C ASN A 266 17.47 -10.46 5.17
N ASN A 267 18.68 -10.95 5.17
CA ASN A 267 19.18 -11.90 6.17
C ASN A 267 20.01 -11.24 7.29
N PHE A 268 19.89 -9.92 7.49
CA PHE A 268 20.73 -9.22 8.47
C PHE A 268 20.12 -9.18 9.87
N PHE A 269 18.81 -9.05 10.00
CA PHE A 269 18.13 -8.73 11.26
C PHE A 269 17.36 -9.90 11.85
N ILE A 270 16.69 -10.72 11.03
CA ILE A 270 15.94 -11.88 11.48
C ILE A 270 16.76 -13.14 11.23
N LYS A 271 17.40 -13.65 12.29
CA LYS A 271 18.23 -14.85 12.22
C LYS A 271 17.90 -15.81 13.35
N ASN A 272 17.54 -17.06 13.02
CA ASN A 272 17.25 -18.07 14.04
C ASN A 272 18.43 -18.37 14.96
N ALA A 273 19.68 -18.25 14.45
CA ALA A 273 20.89 -18.46 15.23
C ALA A 273 21.21 -17.30 16.20
N TYR A 274 20.54 -16.17 16.05
CA TYR A 274 20.79 -14.94 16.84
C TYR A 274 19.43 -14.31 17.22
N PRO A 275 18.64 -14.96 18.08
CA PRO A 275 17.32 -14.49 18.45
C PRO A 275 17.32 -13.11 19.12
N GLU A 276 18.42 -12.73 19.77
CA GLU A 276 18.62 -11.41 20.37
C GLU A 276 18.53 -10.25 19.34
N LEU A 277 18.91 -10.49 18.08
CA LEU A 277 18.76 -9.49 17.03
C LEU A 277 17.30 -9.16 16.76
N ILE A 278 16.41 -10.14 16.87
CA ILE A 278 14.97 -9.93 16.69
C ILE A 278 14.43 -9.04 17.80
N GLU A 279 14.83 -9.30 19.06
CA GLU A 279 14.40 -8.47 20.20
C GLU A 279 14.96 -7.04 20.13
N GLN A 280 16.17 -6.89 19.59
CA GLN A 280 16.82 -5.60 19.45
C GLN A 280 16.15 -4.72 18.40
N TYR A 281 15.75 -5.29 17.25
CA TYR A 281 15.36 -4.56 16.05
C TYR A 281 13.84 -4.57 15.75
N GLN A 282 13.04 -5.31 16.50
CA GLN A 282 11.57 -5.30 16.39
C GLN A 282 10.89 -4.25 17.27
#